data_88279e7488bd89cd2d09d7d95a27fd84
#
_entry.id   88279e7488bd89cd2d09d7d95a27fd84
#
_cell.length_a   1.000
_cell.length_b   1.000
_cell.length_c   1.000
_cell.angle_alpha   90.00
_cell.angle_beta   90.00
_cell.angle_gamma   90.00
#
_symmetry.space_group_name_H-M   'P 1'
#
loop_
_entity.id
_entity.type
_entity.pdbx_description
1 polymer ?
#
loop_
_entity_poly.entity_id
_entity_poly.type
_entity_poly.pdbx_seq_one_letter_code
_entity_poly.pdbx_strand_id
1 'polypeptide(L)'
;MYQDNTFDITLILGPLYHLYTEEDAKKAIDEAIRVTKKGGKIIIAYITDDAVVLSYGVRKGNLKRLASLCSDNWKVEKIAEEVFASYRIDEFDRLISGFNVQKLETIAADGIAPQMQDFVNNFDEEEFNLYVDYHLKNCMRRELLGYSSHILEIIEKR
;
A
#
# COMPACT_ATOMS: atom_id res chain seq x y z
N MET A 1 7.35 9.23 24.31
CA MET A 1 6.15 9.39 23.45
C MET A 1 6.18 10.82 22.92
N TYR A 2 5.95 11.03 21.63
CA TYR A 2 5.94 12.38 21.05
C TYR A 2 4.67 13.12 21.46
N GLN A 3 4.78 14.46 21.54
CA GLN A 3 3.63 15.33 21.84
C GLN A 3 2.72 15.43 20.60
N ASP A 4 1.47 15.86 20.81
CA ASP A 4 0.54 16.16 19.73
C ASP A 4 1.09 17.28 18.82
N ASN A 5 0.76 17.21 17.53
CA ASN A 5 1.11 18.26 16.56
C ASN A 5 2.62 18.59 16.53
N THR A 6 3.46 17.57 16.54
CA THR A 6 4.93 17.72 16.54
C THR A 6 5.49 17.82 15.12
N PHE A 7 5.02 16.97 14.19
CA PHE A 7 5.66 16.78 12.89
C PHE A 7 4.88 17.43 11.75
N ASP A 8 5.60 17.96 10.78
CA ASP A 8 5.02 18.47 9.54
C ASP A 8 4.70 17.34 8.56
N ILE A 9 5.48 16.23 8.63
CA ILE A 9 5.28 15.02 7.84
C ILE A 9 5.45 13.81 8.76
N THR A 10 4.53 12.85 8.68
CA THR A 10 4.61 11.56 9.37
C THR A 10 4.54 10.41 8.35
N LEU A 11 5.34 9.38 8.56
CA LEU A 11 5.43 8.23 7.67
C LEU A 11 4.96 6.96 8.38
N ILE A 12 4.06 6.20 7.74
CA ILE A 12 3.67 4.84 8.12
C ILE A 12 4.08 3.92 6.96
N LEU A 13 5.37 3.54 6.91
CA LEU A 13 5.92 2.74 5.82
C LEU A 13 6.28 1.33 6.36
N GLY A 14 5.29 0.42 6.34
CA GLY A 14 5.48 -0.97 6.76
C GLY A 14 4.65 -1.46 7.94
N PRO A 15 4.37 -0.69 9.01
CA PRO A 15 3.62 -1.19 10.17
C PRO A 15 2.30 -1.87 9.82
N LEU A 16 1.54 -1.34 8.86
CA LEU A 16 0.24 -1.88 8.46
C LEU A 16 0.32 -3.32 7.89
N TYR A 17 1.47 -3.76 7.42
CA TYR A 17 1.67 -5.13 6.93
C TYR A 17 1.57 -6.19 8.03
N HIS A 18 1.71 -5.77 9.28
CA HIS A 18 1.73 -6.61 10.47
C HIS A 18 0.55 -6.33 11.41
N LEU A 19 -0.37 -5.47 11.02
CA LEU A 19 -1.58 -5.16 11.79
C LEU A 19 -2.79 -5.87 11.16
N TYR A 20 -3.13 -7.01 11.73
CA TYR A 20 -4.11 -7.94 11.16
C TYR A 20 -5.54 -7.59 11.52
N THR A 21 -5.77 -6.72 12.50
CA THR A 21 -7.09 -6.23 12.86
C THR A 21 -7.28 -4.79 12.38
N GLU A 22 -8.52 -4.45 11.99
CA GLU A 22 -8.88 -3.08 11.63
C GLU A 22 -8.68 -2.12 12.81
N GLU A 23 -8.92 -2.60 14.03
CA GLU A 23 -8.72 -1.81 15.25
C GLU A 23 -7.26 -1.38 15.43
N ASP A 24 -6.31 -2.31 15.24
CA ASP A 24 -4.89 -1.98 15.40
C ASP A 24 -4.38 -1.08 14.26
N ALA A 25 -4.87 -1.30 13.03
CA ALA A 25 -4.59 -0.40 11.91
C ALA A 25 -5.12 1.02 12.20
N LYS A 26 -6.34 1.15 12.72
CA LYS A 26 -6.93 2.44 13.15
C LYS A 26 -6.10 3.10 14.23
N LYS A 27 -5.65 2.38 15.26
CA LYS A 27 -4.79 2.93 16.31
C LYS A 27 -3.48 3.49 15.76
N ALA A 28 -2.85 2.79 14.82
CA ALA A 28 -1.61 3.26 14.20
C ALA A 28 -1.83 4.55 13.38
N ILE A 29 -2.94 4.62 12.64
CA ILE A 29 -3.30 5.81 11.85
C ILE A 29 -3.66 6.97 12.79
N ASP A 30 -4.44 6.73 13.84
CA ASP A 30 -4.79 7.74 14.86
C ASP A 30 -3.55 8.34 15.51
N GLU A 31 -2.58 7.50 15.86
CA GLU A 31 -1.31 7.97 16.46
C GLU A 31 -0.52 8.84 15.48
N ALA A 32 -0.46 8.46 14.20
CA ALA A 32 0.16 9.28 13.17
C ALA A 32 -0.57 10.63 13.00
N ILE A 33 -1.91 10.61 13.00
CA ILE A 33 -2.71 11.83 12.95
C ILE A 33 -2.48 12.70 14.20
N ARG A 34 -2.42 12.09 15.38
CA ARG A 34 -2.19 12.81 16.64
C ARG A 34 -0.88 13.59 16.60
N VAL A 35 0.22 12.95 16.22
CA VAL A 35 1.56 13.57 16.22
C VAL A 35 1.82 14.52 15.06
N THR A 36 1.02 14.44 13.99
CA THR A 36 1.12 15.33 12.83
C THR A 36 0.44 16.66 13.13
N LYS A 37 1.04 17.76 12.71
CA LYS A 37 0.45 19.11 12.81
C LYS A 37 -0.78 19.24 11.92
N LYS A 38 -1.68 20.16 12.26
CA LYS A 38 -2.78 20.55 11.37
C LYS A 38 -2.23 21.07 10.05
N GLY A 39 -2.76 20.57 8.91
CA GLY A 39 -2.22 20.83 7.56
C GLY A 39 -0.97 20.03 7.22
N GLY A 40 -0.43 19.27 8.18
CA GLY A 40 0.69 18.35 7.93
C GLY A 40 0.27 17.12 7.15
N LYS A 41 1.25 16.46 6.52
CA LYS A 41 1.03 15.32 5.64
C LYS A 41 1.34 14.00 6.35
N ILE A 42 0.55 12.98 6.06
CA ILE A 42 0.82 11.62 6.51
C ILE A 42 0.90 10.75 5.24
N ILE A 43 2.00 10.03 5.09
CA ILE A 43 2.24 9.13 3.97
C ILE A 43 2.16 7.70 4.49
N ILE A 44 1.23 6.94 3.97
CA ILE A 44 0.92 5.59 4.44
C ILE A 44 1.19 4.60 3.31
N ALA A 45 2.04 3.59 3.57
CA ALA A 45 2.23 2.48 2.64
C ALA A 45 1.40 1.27 3.08
N TYR A 46 0.72 0.65 2.11
CA TYR A 46 0.05 -0.64 2.31
C TYR A 46 0.25 -1.56 1.12
N ILE A 47 0.11 -2.87 1.34
CA ILE A 47 0.19 -3.91 0.31
C ILE A 47 -1.20 -4.14 -0.26
N THR A 48 -1.30 -4.34 -1.58
CA THR A 48 -2.57 -4.67 -2.23
C THR A 48 -2.87 -6.17 -2.20
N ASP A 49 -4.15 -6.56 -2.09
CA ASP A 49 -4.57 -7.97 -2.23
C ASP A 49 -4.12 -8.55 -3.58
N ASP A 50 -4.25 -7.77 -4.66
CA ASP A 50 -3.83 -8.17 -6.01
C ASP A 50 -2.33 -8.47 -6.07
N ALA A 51 -1.51 -7.71 -5.37
CA ALA A 51 -0.07 -7.98 -5.27
C ALA A 51 0.23 -9.33 -4.60
N VAL A 52 -0.51 -9.67 -3.55
CA VAL A 52 -0.37 -10.98 -2.89
C VAL A 52 -0.76 -12.09 -3.85
N VAL A 53 -1.88 -11.94 -4.57
CA VAL A 53 -2.34 -12.92 -5.56
C VAL A 53 -1.31 -13.09 -6.68
N LEU A 54 -0.83 -12.00 -7.27
CA LEU A 54 0.09 -12.04 -8.40
C LEU A 54 1.50 -12.49 -8.00
N SER A 55 2.05 -11.94 -6.90
CA SER A 55 3.44 -12.23 -6.49
C SER A 55 3.54 -13.56 -5.77
N TYR A 56 2.77 -13.76 -4.70
CA TYR A 56 2.85 -14.99 -3.90
C TYR A 56 2.10 -16.14 -4.56
N GLY A 57 0.89 -15.90 -5.06
CA GLY A 57 0.08 -16.92 -5.70
C GLY A 57 0.64 -17.34 -7.06
N VAL A 58 0.60 -16.45 -8.04
CA VAL A 58 0.92 -16.78 -9.44
C VAL A 58 2.43 -16.96 -9.63
N ARG A 59 3.22 -15.92 -9.35
CA ARG A 59 4.66 -15.92 -9.66
C ARG A 59 5.46 -16.95 -8.85
N LYS A 60 5.13 -17.17 -7.57
CA LYS A 60 5.78 -18.16 -6.72
C LYS A 60 5.11 -19.55 -6.74
N GLY A 61 4.06 -19.74 -7.54
CA GLY A 61 3.39 -21.03 -7.70
C GLY A 61 2.55 -21.48 -6.50
N ASN A 62 2.16 -20.57 -5.61
CA ASN A 62 1.39 -20.90 -4.39
C ASN A 62 -0.13 -20.66 -4.54
N LEU A 63 -0.63 -20.60 -5.78
CA LEU A 63 -2.01 -20.17 -6.04
C LEU A 63 -3.06 -21.06 -5.34
N LYS A 64 -2.83 -22.39 -5.30
CA LYS A 64 -3.74 -23.32 -4.61
C LYS A 64 -3.80 -23.07 -3.09
N ARG A 65 -2.63 -22.79 -2.47
CA ARG A 65 -2.58 -22.45 -1.05
C ARG A 65 -3.23 -21.11 -0.80
N LEU A 66 -2.92 -20.11 -1.62
CA LEU A 66 -3.51 -18.79 -1.48
C LEU A 66 -5.02 -18.79 -1.63
N ALA A 67 -5.57 -19.59 -2.55
CA ALA A 67 -7.01 -19.72 -2.71
C ALA A 67 -7.72 -20.17 -1.42
N SER A 68 -7.07 -21.01 -0.59
CA SER A 68 -7.61 -21.40 0.72
C SER A 68 -7.53 -20.32 1.80
N LEU A 69 -6.80 -19.24 1.53
CA LEU A 69 -6.65 -18.07 2.40
C LEU A 69 -7.44 -16.85 1.89
N CYS A 70 -8.24 -17.03 0.86
CA CYS A 70 -9.05 -15.99 0.26
C CYS A 70 -10.55 -16.33 0.41
N SER A 71 -11.36 -15.28 0.47
CA SER A 71 -12.81 -15.41 0.29
C SER A 71 -13.19 -15.70 -1.17
N ASP A 72 -14.46 -16.01 -1.44
CA ASP A 72 -14.97 -16.36 -2.78
C ASP A 72 -14.65 -15.34 -3.88
N ASN A 73 -14.47 -14.08 -3.51
CA ASN A 73 -14.13 -12.99 -4.44
C ASN A 73 -12.64 -12.65 -4.44
N TRP A 74 -11.79 -13.57 -4.01
CA TRP A 74 -10.32 -13.40 -3.94
C TRP A 74 -9.84 -12.27 -3.02
N LYS A 75 -10.62 -11.88 -2.02
CA LYS A 75 -10.11 -11.06 -0.95
C LYS A 75 -9.19 -11.90 -0.07
N VAL A 76 -7.96 -11.42 0.14
CA VAL A 76 -6.98 -12.08 1.01
C VAL A 76 -7.40 -11.87 2.47
N GLU A 77 -7.56 -12.97 3.20
CA GLU A 77 -7.86 -12.92 4.63
C GLU A 77 -6.60 -12.55 5.42
N LYS A 78 -6.78 -11.66 6.39
CA LYS A 78 -5.68 -11.16 7.23
C LYS A 78 -5.35 -12.17 8.32
N ILE A 79 -4.59 -13.20 7.95
CA ILE A 79 -4.21 -14.28 8.86
C ILE A 79 -2.75 -14.09 9.27
N ALA A 80 -2.52 -13.77 10.55
CA ALA A 80 -1.18 -13.65 11.11
C ALA A 80 -0.36 -14.94 10.87
N GLU A 81 0.93 -14.76 10.61
CA GLU A 81 1.89 -15.83 10.34
C GLU A 81 1.75 -16.52 8.96
N GLU A 82 0.66 -16.29 8.23
CA GLU A 82 0.45 -16.87 6.89
C GLU A 82 0.81 -15.92 5.76
N VAL A 83 0.28 -14.70 5.80
CA VAL A 83 0.48 -13.65 4.80
C VAL A 83 0.56 -12.29 5.48
N PHE A 84 1.19 -11.31 4.84
CA PHE A 84 1.11 -9.92 5.27
C PHE A 84 -0.33 -9.41 5.20
N ALA A 85 -0.71 -8.54 6.13
CA ALA A 85 -1.98 -7.84 6.04
C ALA A 85 -1.99 -6.97 4.79
N SER A 86 -2.96 -7.20 3.92
CA SER A 86 -3.14 -6.48 2.66
C SER A 86 -4.54 -5.88 2.58
N TYR A 87 -4.75 -5.00 1.62
CA TYR A 87 -5.99 -4.27 1.47
C TYR A 87 -6.38 -4.17 -0.01
N ARG A 88 -7.66 -4.15 -0.29
CA ARG A 88 -8.15 -3.58 -1.53
C ARG A 88 -8.11 -2.05 -1.45
N ILE A 89 -7.92 -1.39 -2.57
CA ILE A 89 -7.83 0.08 -2.60
C ILE A 89 -9.11 0.71 -2.04
N ASP A 90 -10.28 0.21 -2.43
CA ASP A 90 -11.56 0.69 -1.93
C ASP A 90 -11.80 0.38 -0.43
N GLU A 91 -11.24 -0.71 0.09
CA GLU A 91 -11.26 -1.03 1.52
C GLU A 91 -10.41 -0.01 2.30
N PHE A 92 -9.21 0.29 1.79
CA PHE A 92 -8.34 1.28 2.41
C PHE A 92 -8.94 2.69 2.37
N ASP A 93 -9.58 3.05 1.25
CA ASP A 93 -10.34 4.30 1.12
C ASP A 93 -11.45 4.42 2.18
N ARG A 94 -12.20 3.34 2.42
CA ARG A 94 -13.22 3.31 3.50
C ARG A 94 -12.59 3.47 4.89
N LEU A 95 -11.46 2.80 5.13
CA LEU A 95 -10.73 2.93 6.40
C LEU A 95 -10.33 4.40 6.64
N ILE A 96 -9.70 5.05 5.66
CA ILE A 96 -9.26 6.44 5.76
C ILE A 96 -10.43 7.42 5.90
N SER A 97 -11.56 7.16 5.25
CA SER A 97 -12.74 8.03 5.35
C SER A 97 -13.33 8.14 6.75
N GLY A 98 -12.98 7.22 7.66
CA GLY A 98 -13.36 7.25 9.07
C GLY A 98 -12.60 8.30 9.91
N PHE A 99 -11.58 8.95 9.37
CA PHE A 99 -10.75 9.92 10.08
C PHE A 99 -11.01 11.36 9.62
N ASN A 100 -10.69 12.33 10.48
CA ASN A 100 -10.77 13.75 10.12
C ASN A 100 -9.53 14.21 9.33
N VAL A 101 -9.41 13.70 8.13
CA VAL A 101 -8.31 13.98 7.20
C VAL A 101 -8.85 14.32 5.81
N GLN A 102 -7.99 14.85 4.98
CA GLN A 102 -8.25 15.02 3.54
C GLN A 102 -7.33 14.08 2.77
N LYS A 103 -7.91 13.18 1.99
CA LYS A 103 -7.16 12.39 1.02
C LYS A 103 -6.65 13.32 -0.09
N LEU A 104 -5.34 13.24 -0.39
CA LEU A 104 -4.71 14.05 -1.41
C LEU A 104 -4.41 13.21 -2.65
N GLU A 105 -3.61 12.16 -2.49
CA GLU A 105 -3.12 11.35 -3.62
C GLU A 105 -3.07 9.87 -3.25
N THR A 106 -3.27 9.02 -4.25
CA THR A 106 -3.00 7.57 -4.19
C THR A 106 -1.97 7.25 -5.27
N ILE A 107 -0.85 6.65 -4.89
CA ILE A 107 0.30 6.46 -5.77
C ILE A 107 0.68 4.98 -5.79
N ALA A 108 0.83 4.43 -7.00
CA ALA A 108 1.48 3.13 -7.20
C ALA A 108 2.98 3.28 -6.93
N ALA A 109 3.48 2.77 -5.80
CA ALA A 109 4.87 3.00 -5.40
C ALA A 109 5.87 2.26 -6.30
N ASP A 110 5.56 1.04 -6.68
CA ASP A 110 6.42 0.15 -7.46
C ASP A 110 5.81 -0.30 -8.80
N GLY A 111 4.55 0.06 -9.05
CA GLY A 111 3.85 -0.25 -10.28
C GLY A 111 3.88 -1.73 -10.62
N ILE A 112 4.14 -2.05 -11.90
CA ILE A 112 4.22 -3.44 -12.38
C ILE A 112 5.59 -4.09 -12.16
N ALA A 113 6.61 -3.33 -11.71
CA ALA A 113 7.97 -3.83 -11.59
C ALA A 113 8.11 -5.13 -10.78
N PRO A 114 7.45 -5.30 -9.62
CA PRO A 114 7.53 -6.55 -8.86
C PRO A 114 7.00 -7.76 -9.64
N GLN A 115 5.99 -7.56 -10.49
CA GLN A 115 5.40 -8.63 -11.29
C GLN A 115 6.27 -8.97 -12.51
N MET A 116 7.02 -7.99 -13.03
CA MET A 116 7.89 -8.08 -14.20
C MET A 116 9.38 -8.08 -13.82
N GLN A 117 9.70 -8.47 -12.58
CA GLN A 117 11.06 -8.35 -12.01
C GLN A 117 12.13 -8.98 -12.89
N ASP A 118 11.86 -10.15 -13.50
CA ASP A 118 12.83 -10.84 -14.33
C ASP A 118 13.17 -10.05 -15.62
N PHE A 119 12.24 -9.24 -16.11
CA PHE A 119 12.49 -8.36 -17.25
C PHE A 119 13.18 -7.08 -16.82
N VAL A 120 12.67 -6.42 -15.77
CA VAL A 120 13.22 -5.14 -15.28
C VAL A 120 14.66 -5.29 -14.81
N ASN A 121 15.01 -6.42 -14.18
CA ASN A 121 16.38 -6.70 -13.74
C ASN A 121 17.38 -6.91 -14.90
N ASN A 122 16.90 -7.12 -16.12
CA ASN A 122 17.74 -7.27 -17.31
C ASN A 122 17.83 -5.99 -18.16
N PHE A 123 17.15 -4.92 -17.75
CA PHE A 123 17.26 -3.63 -18.43
C PHE A 123 18.69 -3.09 -18.32
N ASP A 124 19.17 -2.49 -19.40
CA ASP A 124 20.32 -1.64 -19.31
C ASP A 124 19.98 -0.30 -18.64
N GLU A 125 20.97 0.57 -18.44
CA GLU A 125 20.76 1.84 -17.75
C GLU A 125 19.79 2.76 -18.49
N GLU A 126 19.81 2.78 -19.81
CA GLU A 126 18.93 3.60 -20.65
C GLU A 126 17.49 3.09 -20.55
N GLU A 127 17.27 1.79 -20.72
CA GLU A 127 15.97 1.14 -20.60
C GLU A 127 15.38 1.35 -19.19
N PHE A 128 16.21 1.20 -18.16
CA PHE A 128 15.76 1.41 -16.77
C PHE A 128 15.34 2.86 -16.55
N ASN A 129 16.08 3.84 -17.05
CA ASN A 129 15.73 5.26 -16.92
C ASN A 129 14.43 5.59 -17.69
N LEU A 130 14.20 5.02 -18.86
CA LEU A 130 12.97 5.15 -19.62
C LEU A 130 11.78 4.55 -18.85
N TYR A 131 11.97 3.39 -18.23
CA TYR A 131 10.95 2.77 -17.40
C TYR A 131 10.61 3.61 -16.17
N VAL A 132 11.61 4.17 -15.49
CA VAL A 132 11.41 5.07 -14.34
C VAL A 132 10.65 6.33 -14.76
N ASP A 133 11.00 6.95 -15.88
CA ASP A 133 10.29 8.12 -16.43
C ASP A 133 8.83 7.78 -16.74
N TYR A 134 8.57 6.64 -17.39
CA TYR A 134 7.22 6.13 -17.63
C TYR A 134 6.45 5.95 -16.31
N HIS A 135 7.08 5.29 -15.33
CA HIS A 135 6.44 5.01 -14.04
C HIS A 135 6.07 6.30 -13.31
N LEU A 136 7.00 7.23 -13.17
CA LEU A 136 6.78 8.50 -12.47
C LEU A 136 5.67 9.35 -13.13
N LYS A 137 5.55 9.30 -14.44
CA LYS A 137 4.48 10.00 -15.18
C LYS A 137 3.09 9.34 -15.07
N ASN A 138 3.05 8.07 -14.66
CA ASN A 138 1.82 7.27 -14.68
C ASN A 138 1.42 6.67 -13.33
N CYS A 139 2.25 6.80 -12.28
CA CYS A 139 2.05 6.14 -10.99
C CYS A 139 0.76 6.56 -10.25
N MET A 140 0.13 7.66 -10.63
CA MET A 140 -1.15 8.11 -10.07
C MET A 140 -2.37 7.76 -10.96
N ARG A 141 -2.14 7.10 -12.10
CA ARG A 141 -3.25 6.67 -12.96
C ARG A 141 -4.03 5.56 -12.30
N ARG A 142 -5.34 5.79 -12.12
CA ARG A 142 -6.25 4.86 -11.44
C ARG A 142 -6.21 3.44 -12.03
N GLU A 143 -6.09 3.32 -13.35
CA GLU A 143 -6.07 2.05 -14.08
C GLU A 143 -4.82 1.22 -13.78
N LEU A 144 -3.76 1.84 -13.25
CA LEU A 144 -2.47 1.20 -12.99
C LEU A 144 -2.22 0.92 -11.49
N LEU A 145 -3.04 1.47 -10.60
CA LEU A 145 -2.86 1.29 -9.15
C LEU A 145 -2.91 -0.20 -8.74
N GLY A 146 -3.85 -0.96 -9.30
CA GLY A 146 -4.06 -2.37 -8.93
C GLY A 146 -2.90 -3.32 -9.30
N TYR A 147 -1.97 -2.90 -10.15
CA TYR A 147 -0.77 -3.69 -10.47
C TYR A 147 0.40 -3.45 -9.51
N SER A 148 0.32 -2.41 -8.69
CA SER A 148 1.38 -2.09 -7.73
C SER A 148 1.29 -2.99 -6.50
N SER A 149 2.42 -3.51 -6.06
CA SER A 149 2.48 -4.25 -4.80
C SER A 149 2.29 -3.35 -3.60
N HIS A 150 2.86 -2.15 -3.66
CA HIS A 150 2.74 -1.15 -2.62
C HIS A 150 2.01 0.08 -3.15
N ILE A 151 1.04 0.53 -2.39
CA ILE A 151 0.39 1.82 -2.60
C ILE A 151 0.87 2.79 -1.53
N LEU A 152 1.13 4.03 -1.93
CA LEU A 152 1.29 5.15 -1.02
C LEU A 152 -0.01 5.97 -1.03
N GLU A 153 -0.61 6.09 0.14
CA GLU A 153 -1.74 6.99 0.37
C GLU A 153 -1.23 8.25 1.05
N ILE A 154 -1.46 9.41 0.46
CA ILE A 154 -1.08 10.72 1.02
C ILE A 154 -2.33 11.40 1.53
N ILE A 155 -2.36 11.67 2.82
CA ILE A 155 -3.47 12.37 3.49
C ILE A 155 -2.95 13.61 4.21
N GLU A 156 -3.83 14.59 4.40
CA GLU A 156 -3.59 15.81 5.17
C GLU A 156 -4.48 15.85 6.41
N LYS A 157 -3.88 16.15 7.56
CA LYS A 157 -4.63 16.38 8.79
C LYS A 157 -5.41 17.70 8.72
N ARG A 158 -6.72 17.67 8.97
CA ARG A 158 -7.61 18.84 9.03
C ARG A 158 -7.59 19.55 10.37
#